data_dc9fb8d699b37c0d4a6e52ac89657ae2
#
_entry.id   dc9fb8d699b37c0d4a6e52ac89657ae2
#
_cell.length_a   1.000
_cell.length_b   1.000
_cell.length_c   1.000
_cell.angle_alpha   90.00
_cell.angle_beta   90.00
_cell.angle_gamma   90.00
#
_symmetry.space_group_name_H-M   'P 1'
#
loop_
_entity.id
_entity.type
_entity.pdbx_description
1 polymer ?
#
loop_
_entity_poly.entity_id
_entity_poly.type
_entity_poly.pdbx_seq_one_letter_code
_entity_poly.pdbx_strand_id
1 'polypeptide(L)'
;MFERVKAFIADVIEPSTAEFFALGQGRAERWGYGEGQLELLDSLKGQAKSAGLWNFFLPDAETGEGLSNLDYAYIAVELGKNPLASECLNCSAPDTGNMEVLERVGTPEQKEKWLKPLLNGEIRSAYVMTEPDVASSDAKNVSCRAVRDGDEWVIDGHKWFTSGAVGAELAIAMVVTDPD
;
A
#
# COMPACT_ATOMS: atom_id res chain seq x y z
N MET A 1 2.91 -0.37 22.58
CA MET A 1 2.89 -0.66 21.13
C MET A 1 4.30 -0.72 20.53
N PHE A 2 5.11 0.34 20.60
CA PHE A 2 6.45 0.44 20.02
C PHE A 2 7.37 -0.76 20.29
N GLU A 3 7.58 -1.13 21.57
CA GLU A 3 8.44 -2.27 21.93
C GLU A 3 7.90 -3.62 21.41
N ARG A 4 6.58 -3.77 21.28
CA ARG A 4 5.97 -4.97 20.68
C ARG A 4 6.28 -5.08 19.19
N VAL A 5 6.18 -3.96 18.44
CA VAL A 5 6.54 -3.91 17.02
C VAL A 5 8.01 -4.25 16.83
N LYS A 6 8.88 -3.62 17.63
CA LYS A 6 10.32 -3.86 17.56
C LYS A 6 10.69 -5.33 17.84
N ALA A 7 10.09 -5.92 18.88
CA ALA A 7 10.30 -7.34 19.19
C ALA A 7 9.78 -8.24 18.03
N PHE A 8 8.60 -7.95 17.48
CA PHE A 8 8.03 -8.72 16.37
C PHE A 8 8.93 -8.67 15.12
N ILE A 9 9.50 -7.50 14.81
CA ILE A 9 10.44 -7.38 13.69
C ILE A 9 11.67 -8.26 13.96
N ALA A 10 12.27 -8.15 15.14
CA ALA A 10 13.49 -8.87 15.48
C ALA A 10 13.30 -10.40 15.56
N ASP A 11 12.18 -10.86 16.15
CA ASP A 11 11.97 -12.26 16.49
C ASP A 11 11.26 -13.05 15.36
N VAL A 12 10.49 -12.37 14.49
CA VAL A 12 9.65 -13.02 13.47
C VAL A 12 10.05 -12.62 12.05
N ILE A 13 10.17 -11.30 11.76
CA ILE A 13 10.38 -10.84 10.38
C ILE A 13 11.86 -10.98 9.98
N GLU A 14 12.77 -10.52 10.82
CA GLU A 14 14.21 -10.54 10.53
C GLU A 14 14.75 -11.94 10.20
N PRO A 15 14.41 -13.00 10.96
CA PRO A 15 14.83 -14.36 10.62
C PRO A 15 14.34 -14.85 9.26
N SER A 16 13.18 -14.39 8.81
CA SER A 16 12.57 -14.80 7.53
C SER A 16 13.03 -13.97 6.33
N THR A 17 13.74 -12.87 6.56
CA THR A 17 14.10 -11.91 5.50
C THR A 17 15.02 -12.53 4.45
N ALA A 18 16.04 -13.27 4.87
CA ALA A 18 16.98 -13.92 3.95
C ALA A 18 16.29 -14.98 3.07
N GLU A 19 15.40 -15.77 3.65
CA GLU A 19 14.60 -16.77 2.94
C GLU A 19 13.68 -16.13 1.92
N PHE A 20 12.97 -15.06 2.29
CA PHE A 20 12.09 -14.33 1.37
C PHE A 20 12.84 -13.87 0.10
N PHE A 21 14.03 -13.28 0.26
CA PHE A 21 14.83 -12.84 -0.88
C PHE A 21 15.44 -13.98 -1.69
N ALA A 22 15.78 -15.10 -1.05
CA ALA A 22 16.25 -16.30 -1.74
C ALA A 22 15.16 -16.92 -2.63
N LEU A 23 13.93 -17.03 -2.14
CA LEU A 23 12.76 -17.47 -2.92
C LEU A 23 12.51 -16.57 -4.13
N GLY A 24 12.70 -15.26 -3.99
CA GLY A 24 12.53 -14.30 -5.08
C GLY A 24 13.55 -14.40 -6.21
N GLN A 25 14.69 -15.06 -6.01
CA GLN A 25 15.71 -15.23 -7.06
C GLN A 25 15.24 -16.15 -8.20
N GLY A 26 14.36 -17.10 -7.91
CA GLY A 26 13.80 -18.06 -8.88
C GLY A 26 12.58 -17.56 -9.66
N ARG A 27 12.20 -16.27 -9.53
CA ARG A 27 11.01 -15.74 -10.19
C ARG A 27 11.14 -15.78 -11.71
N ALA A 28 10.08 -16.23 -12.38
CA ALA A 28 10.00 -16.28 -13.84
C ALA A 28 9.81 -14.88 -14.47
N GLU A 29 9.05 -14.04 -13.78
CA GLU A 29 8.73 -12.68 -14.22
C GLU A 29 9.50 -11.64 -13.40
N ARG A 30 10.04 -10.63 -14.07
CA ARG A 30 10.86 -9.58 -13.43
C ARG A 30 10.17 -8.92 -12.23
N TRP A 31 8.87 -8.71 -12.32
CA TRP A 31 8.06 -7.99 -11.33
C TRP A 31 7.15 -8.92 -10.52
N GLY A 32 7.23 -10.23 -10.77
CA GLY A 32 6.47 -11.24 -10.03
C GLY A 32 7.17 -11.71 -8.77
N TYR A 33 6.50 -12.59 -8.06
CA TYR A 33 7.04 -13.32 -6.92
C TYR A 33 7.61 -14.66 -7.35
N GLY A 34 8.60 -15.15 -6.62
CA GLY A 34 9.09 -16.53 -6.72
C GLY A 34 8.14 -17.51 -6.01
N GLU A 35 8.29 -18.79 -6.33
CA GLU A 35 7.53 -19.86 -5.66
C GLU A 35 7.79 -19.85 -4.15
N GLY A 36 6.73 -19.88 -3.35
CA GLY A 36 6.79 -19.84 -1.88
C GLY A 36 6.93 -18.43 -1.27
N GLN A 37 7.21 -17.41 -2.07
CA GLN A 37 7.43 -16.06 -1.55
C GLN A 37 6.17 -15.42 -0.99
N LEU A 38 5.04 -15.59 -1.67
CA LEU A 38 3.73 -15.08 -1.20
C LEU A 38 3.25 -15.84 0.03
N GLU A 39 3.40 -17.15 0.05
CA GLU A 39 3.04 -18.00 1.18
C GLU A 39 3.81 -17.61 2.45
N LEU A 40 5.11 -17.33 2.31
CA LEU A 40 5.92 -16.83 3.43
C LEU A 40 5.42 -15.46 3.91
N LEU A 41 5.17 -14.54 2.98
CA LEU A 41 4.67 -13.21 3.29
C LEU A 41 3.31 -13.27 3.99
N ASP A 42 2.38 -14.08 3.49
CA ASP A 42 1.05 -14.27 4.09
C ASP A 42 1.12 -14.91 5.48
N SER A 43 2.07 -15.82 5.69
CA SER A 43 2.35 -16.37 7.02
C SER A 43 2.80 -15.28 8.00
N LEU A 44 3.72 -14.40 7.59
CA LEU A 44 4.20 -13.28 8.40
C LEU A 44 3.07 -12.29 8.71
N LYS A 45 2.25 -11.94 7.72
CA LYS A 45 1.05 -11.11 7.89
C LYS A 45 0.04 -11.74 8.86
N GLY A 46 -0.18 -13.04 8.75
CA GLY A 46 -1.05 -13.79 9.66
C GLY A 46 -0.56 -13.74 11.12
N GLN A 47 0.75 -13.86 11.33
CA GLN A 47 1.35 -13.72 12.66
C GLN A 47 1.22 -12.30 13.20
N ALA A 48 1.44 -11.27 12.37
CA ALA A 48 1.28 -9.87 12.73
C ALA A 48 -0.16 -9.58 13.19
N LYS A 49 -1.16 -10.01 12.41
CA LYS A 49 -2.59 -9.90 12.77
C LYS A 49 -2.90 -10.60 14.09
N SER A 50 -2.43 -11.83 14.26
CA SER A 50 -2.65 -12.60 15.49
C SER A 50 -2.02 -11.94 16.72
N ALA A 51 -0.93 -11.21 16.52
CA ALA A 51 -0.28 -10.42 17.55
C ALA A 51 -0.95 -9.05 17.79
N GLY A 52 -1.97 -8.67 17.00
CA GLY A 52 -2.59 -7.35 17.07
C GLY A 52 -1.62 -6.23 16.67
N LEU A 53 -0.81 -6.47 15.63
CA LEU A 53 0.19 -5.54 15.09
C LEU A 53 -0.14 -5.25 13.63
N TRP A 54 -1.15 -4.38 13.40
CA TRP A 54 -1.75 -4.20 12.07
C TRP A 54 -2.30 -2.79 11.87
N ASN A 55 -2.16 -2.21 10.69
CA ASN A 55 -2.75 -0.91 10.28
C ASN A 55 -2.40 0.30 11.17
N PHE A 56 -1.20 0.39 11.71
CA PHE A 56 -0.80 1.47 12.64
C PHE A 56 -0.87 2.88 12.06
N PHE A 57 -0.79 3.03 10.74
CA PHE A 57 -0.77 4.33 10.06
C PHE A 57 -2.11 5.07 10.11
N LEU A 58 -3.22 4.34 10.27
CA LEU A 58 -4.54 4.95 10.35
C LEU A 58 -4.78 5.55 11.74
N PRO A 59 -5.11 6.85 11.82
CA PRO A 59 -5.29 7.54 13.08
C PRO A 59 -6.65 7.22 13.75
N ASP A 60 -7.59 6.69 12.99
CA ASP A 60 -8.91 6.29 13.51
C ASP A 60 -8.79 4.96 14.27
N ALA A 61 -9.42 4.89 15.44
CA ALA A 61 -9.37 3.70 16.28
C ALA A 61 -10.30 2.56 15.81
N GLU A 62 -11.24 2.84 14.89
CA GLU A 62 -12.12 1.81 14.30
C GLU A 62 -11.43 1.07 13.15
N THR A 63 -10.56 1.76 12.40
CA THR A 63 -9.86 1.21 11.22
C THR A 63 -8.38 0.98 11.44
N GLY A 64 -7.78 1.64 12.43
CA GLY A 64 -6.38 1.54 12.84
C GLY A 64 -6.26 1.39 14.36
N GLU A 65 -5.18 1.91 14.92
CA GLU A 65 -4.87 1.81 16.36
C GLU A 65 -5.08 3.12 17.14
N GLY A 66 -5.63 4.15 16.50
CA GLY A 66 -5.85 5.45 17.13
C GLY A 66 -4.56 6.18 17.54
N LEU A 67 -3.44 5.88 16.89
CA LEU A 67 -2.15 6.50 17.20
C LEU A 67 -2.08 7.92 16.64
N SER A 68 -1.42 8.81 17.38
CA SER A 68 -1.03 10.09 16.79
C SER A 68 0.03 9.88 15.69
N ASN A 69 0.13 10.84 14.76
CA ASN A 69 1.18 10.80 13.73
C ASN A 69 2.59 10.73 14.33
N LEU A 70 2.79 11.34 15.50
CA LEU A 70 4.07 11.30 16.21
C LEU A 70 4.36 9.88 16.73
N ASP A 71 3.38 9.23 17.35
CA ASP A 71 3.55 7.86 17.85
C ASP A 71 3.81 6.88 16.70
N TYR A 72 3.05 7.03 15.60
CA TYR A 72 3.29 6.23 14.40
C TYR A 72 4.67 6.49 13.77
N ALA A 73 5.17 7.73 13.79
CA ALA A 73 6.48 8.04 13.23
C ALA A 73 7.61 7.23 13.89
N TYR A 74 7.56 7.00 15.20
CA TYR A 74 8.52 6.13 15.88
C TYR A 74 8.40 4.68 15.41
N ILE A 75 7.19 4.19 15.23
CA ILE A 75 6.95 2.84 14.66
C ILE A 75 7.49 2.77 13.24
N ALA A 76 7.22 3.76 12.40
CA ALA A 76 7.67 3.82 11.01
C ALA A 76 9.21 3.77 10.89
N VAL A 77 9.95 4.37 11.84
CA VAL A 77 11.41 4.26 11.90
C VAL A 77 11.85 2.81 12.11
N GLU A 78 11.17 2.05 12.98
CA GLU A 78 11.49 0.63 13.18
C GLU A 78 11.11 -0.21 11.95
N LEU A 79 9.94 0.04 11.35
CA LEU A 79 9.52 -0.62 10.11
C LEU A 79 10.54 -0.41 8.98
N GLY A 80 11.10 0.79 8.85
CA GLY A 80 12.08 1.13 7.82
C GLY A 80 13.45 0.44 7.96
N LYS A 81 13.74 -0.22 9.08
CA LYS A 81 14.99 -0.95 9.29
C LYS A 81 15.01 -2.32 8.62
N ASN A 82 13.86 -2.90 8.33
CA ASN A 82 13.72 -4.18 7.65
C ASN A 82 12.87 -4.03 6.39
N PRO A 83 13.30 -4.53 5.22
CA PRO A 83 12.62 -4.32 3.95
C PRO A 83 11.23 -4.98 3.84
N LEU A 84 10.90 -5.92 4.72
CA LEU A 84 9.60 -6.59 4.74
C LEU A 84 8.65 -6.05 5.80
N ALA A 85 9.17 -5.34 6.82
CA ALA A 85 8.39 -5.03 8.01
C ALA A 85 7.13 -4.20 7.72
N SER A 86 7.24 -3.17 6.88
CA SER A 86 6.07 -2.36 6.49
C SER A 86 5.00 -3.18 5.80
N GLU A 87 5.40 -4.09 4.91
CA GLU A 87 4.48 -4.98 4.20
C GLU A 87 3.82 -5.98 5.15
N CYS A 88 4.59 -6.59 6.05
CA CYS A 88 4.09 -7.58 7.01
C CYS A 88 3.06 -7.02 7.99
N LEU A 89 3.11 -5.72 8.29
CA LEU A 89 2.20 -5.05 9.22
C LEU A 89 1.11 -4.20 8.53
N ASN A 90 0.95 -4.37 7.21
CA ASN A 90 0.03 -3.60 6.36
C ASN A 90 0.23 -2.08 6.44
N CYS A 91 1.47 -1.66 6.55
CA CYS A 91 1.90 -0.27 6.64
C CYS A 91 2.75 0.15 5.43
N SER A 92 2.60 -0.53 4.29
CA SER A 92 3.40 -0.29 3.09
C SER A 92 2.70 0.68 2.12
N ALA A 93 3.45 1.58 1.54
CA ALA A 93 2.97 2.39 0.43
C ALA A 93 2.92 1.54 -0.87
N PRO A 94 1.98 1.80 -1.79
CA PRO A 94 0.99 2.90 -1.80
C PRO A 94 -0.30 2.61 -1.04
N ASP A 95 -0.50 1.39 -0.51
CA ASP A 95 -1.74 0.96 0.12
C ASP A 95 -2.16 1.88 1.26
N THR A 96 -1.21 2.33 2.09
CA THR A 96 -1.51 3.23 3.21
C THR A 96 -2.19 4.51 2.76
N GLY A 97 -1.63 5.21 1.77
CA GLY A 97 -2.23 6.44 1.25
C GLY A 97 -3.56 6.21 0.56
N ASN A 98 -3.70 5.10 -0.17
CA ASN A 98 -4.94 4.74 -0.85
C ASN A 98 -6.05 4.38 0.14
N MET A 99 -5.72 3.69 1.23
CA MET A 99 -6.67 3.41 2.32
C MET A 99 -7.13 4.69 3.02
N GLU A 100 -6.22 5.65 3.28
CA GLU A 100 -6.58 6.96 3.85
C GLU A 100 -7.52 7.75 2.92
N VAL A 101 -7.28 7.73 1.61
CA VAL A 101 -8.17 8.37 0.64
C VAL A 101 -9.55 7.73 0.67
N LEU A 102 -9.61 6.40 0.59
CA LEU A 102 -10.89 5.67 0.64
C LEU A 102 -11.63 5.89 1.96
N GLU A 103 -10.92 5.94 3.08
CA GLU A 103 -11.50 6.20 4.39
C GLU A 103 -12.15 7.58 4.46
N ARG A 104 -11.46 8.61 3.97
CA ARG A 104 -11.91 9.99 4.07
C ARG A 104 -12.99 10.37 3.08
N VAL A 105 -12.87 9.93 1.82
CA VAL A 105 -13.71 10.41 0.72
C VAL A 105 -14.41 9.32 -0.08
N GLY A 106 -14.16 8.05 0.20
CA GLY A 106 -14.83 6.93 -0.46
C GLY A 106 -16.31 6.87 -0.13
N THR A 107 -17.16 6.50 -1.12
CA THR A 107 -18.55 6.18 -0.87
C THR A 107 -18.69 4.90 -0.02
N PRO A 108 -19.84 4.64 0.62
CA PRO A 108 -20.06 3.39 1.36
C PRO A 108 -19.75 2.14 0.52
N GLU A 109 -20.16 2.14 -0.76
CA GLU A 109 -19.94 1.04 -1.69
C GLU A 109 -18.46 0.86 -2.02
N GLN A 110 -17.71 1.97 -2.20
CA GLN A 110 -16.26 1.93 -2.42
C GLN A 110 -15.51 1.46 -1.19
N LYS A 111 -15.94 1.88 0.00
CA LYS A 111 -15.35 1.40 1.26
C LYS A 111 -15.56 -0.10 1.45
N GLU A 112 -16.76 -0.60 1.21
CA GLU A 112 -17.04 -2.04 1.31
C GLU A 112 -16.25 -2.84 0.27
N LYS A 113 -16.21 -2.35 -0.97
CA LYS A 113 -15.59 -3.06 -2.09
C LYS A 113 -14.06 -3.03 -2.04
N TRP A 114 -13.45 -1.91 -1.62
CA TRP A 114 -12.03 -1.68 -1.76
C TRP A 114 -11.30 -1.44 -0.43
N LEU A 115 -11.82 -0.56 0.44
CA LEU A 115 -11.15 -0.24 1.70
C LEU A 115 -11.10 -1.45 2.63
N LYS A 116 -12.21 -2.15 2.80
CA LYS A 116 -12.27 -3.29 3.70
C LYS A 116 -11.32 -4.43 3.32
N PRO A 117 -11.24 -4.88 2.05
CA PRO A 117 -10.23 -5.85 1.65
C PRO A 117 -8.78 -5.35 1.78
N LEU A 118 -8.52 -4.05 1.53
CA LEU A 118 -7.20 -3.45 1.76
C LEU A 118 -6.82 -3.46 3.25
N LEU A 119 -7.74 -3.05 4.12
CA LEU A 119 -7.55 -3.10 5.58
C LEU A 119 -7.29 -4.52 6.07
N ASN A 120 -7.91 -5.50 5.45
CA ASN A 120 -7.67 -6.91 5.73
C ASN A 120 -6.38 -7.45 5.09
N GLY A 121 -5.72 -6.68 4.21
CA GLY A 121 -4.54 -7.14 3.46
C GLY A 121 -4.84 -8.28 2.49
N GLU A 122 -6.08 -8.39 2.03
CA GLU A 122 -6.56 -9.39 1.06
C GLU A 122 -6.23 -9.00 -0.38
N ILE A 123 -6.18 -7.69 -0.66
CA ILE A 123 -5.84 -7.11 -1.95
C ILE A 123 -4.74 -6.07 -1.80
N ARG A 124 -4.13 -5.70 -2.94
CA ARG A 124 -3.16 -4.63 -3.04
C ARG A 124 -3.70 -3.53 -3.95
N SER A 125 -3.12 -2.35 -3.81
CA SER A 125 -3.46 -1.19 -4.62
C SER A 125 -2.25 -0.53 -5.25
N ALA A 126 -2.50 0.34 -6.22
CA ALA A 126 -1.50 1.17 -6.86
C ALA A 126 -1.92 2.65 -6.80
N TYR A 127 -0.92 3.53 -6.85
CA TYR A 127 -1.13 4.97 -6.99
C TYR A 127 -0.50 5.46 -8.28
N VAL A 128 -1.34 5.98 -9.19
CA VAL A 128 -0.95 6.26 -10.58
C VAL A 128 -0.85 7.77 -10.77
N MET A 129 0.34 8.33 -10.54
CA MET A 129 0.57 9.78 -10.58
C MET A 129 1.60 10.17 -11.65
N THR A 130 2.78 9.53 -11.63
CA THR A 130 3.94 9.95 -12.42
C THR A 130 3.69 9.86 -13.93
N GLU A 131 4.11 10.89 -14.65
CA GLU A 131 4.01 11.01 -16.12
C GLU A 131 5.40 11.19 -16.72
N PRO A 132 5.66 10.63 -17.94
CA PRO A 132 6.99 10.73 -18.55
C PRO A 132 7.34 12.15 -19.03
N ASP A 133 6.35 12.93 -19.45
CA ASP A 133 6.56 14.17 -20.20
C ASP A 133 6.50 15.43 -19.32
N VAL A 134 6.11 15.31 -18.05
CA VAL A 134 5.95 16.44 -17.13
C VAL A 134 6.49 16.13 -15.74
N ALA A 135 6.84 17.17 -14.99
CA ALA A 135 7.25 17.06 -13.59
C ALA A 135 6.03 16.80 -12.68
N SER A 136 5.42 15.63 -12.84
CA SER A 136 4.13 15.26 -12.22
C SER A 136 4.18 14.98 -10.72
N SER A 137 5.36 15.03 -10.10
CA SER A 137 5.49 15.06 -8.62
C SER A 137 4.89 16.33 -8.02
N ASP A 138 4.88 17.43 -8.78
CA ASP A 138 3.99 18.56 -8.53
C ASP A 138 2.64 18.27 -9.20
N ALA A 139 1.60 18.04 -8.41
CA ALA A 139 0.26 17.69 -8.91
C ALA A 139 -0.33 18.71 -9.87
N LYS A 140 0.13 19.97 -9.83
CA LYS A 140 -0.29 21.03 -10.76
C LYS A 140 0.20 20.79 -12.20
N ASN A 141 1.24 19.98 -12.36
CA ASN A 141 1.82 19.67 -13.68
C ASN A 141 1.23 18.40 -14.32
N VAL A 142 0.33 17.70 -13.65
CA VAL A 142 -0.33 16.51 -14.20
C VAL A 142 -1.07 16.87 -15.48
N SER A 143 -0.81 16.16 -16.56
CA SER A 143 -1.40 16.38 -17.88
C SER A 143 -2.42 15.32 -18.31
N CYS A 144 -2.41 14.15 -17.70
CA CYS A 144 -3.40 13.10 -17.91
C CYS A 144 -4.80 13.61 -17.56
N ARG A 145 -5.73 13.49 -18.48
CA ARG A 145 -7.07 14.08 -18.38
C ARG A 145 -8.13 13.01 -18.15
N ALA A 146 -9.20 13.41 -17.47
CA ALA A 146 -10.42 12.63 -17.39
C ALA A 146 -11.59 13.51 -17.83
N VAL A 147 -12.35 13.05 -18.81
CA VAL A 147 -13.53 13.74 -19.34
C VAL A 147 -14.76 12.88 -19.06
N ARG A 148 -15.82 13.50 -18.58
CA ARG A 148 -17.06 12.79 -18.30
C ARG A 148 -17.79 12.48 -19.61
N ASP A 149 -18.18 11.21 -19.76
CA ASP A 149 -19.02 10.72 -20.85
C ASP A 149 -20.20 9.93 -20.27
N GLY A 150 -21.36 10.56 -20.17
CA GLY A 150 -22.53 10.01 -19.49
C GLY A 150 -22.25 9.74 -18.01
N ASP A 151 -22.34 8.46 -17.60
CA ASP A 151 -22.07 8.02 -16.24
C ASP A 151 -20.62 7.52 -16.01
N GLU A 152 -19.78 7.60 -17.03
CA GLU A 152 -18.40 7.14 -17.01
C GLU A 152 -17.40 8.31 -17.11
N TRP A 153 -16.13 8.02 -16.79
CA TRP A 153 -15.00 8.90 -17.03
C TRP A 153 -14.05 8.28 -18.04
N VAL A 154 -13.80 8.99 -19.13
CA VAL A 154 -12.79 8.63 -20.13
C VAL A 154 -11.48 9.25 -19.71
N ILE A 155 -10.50 8.40 -19.35
CA ILE A 155 -9.17 8.82 -18.94
C ILE A 155 -8.22 8.66 -20.12
N ASP A 156 -7.51 9.74 -20.48
CA ASP A 156 -6.52 9.75 -21.56
C ASP A 156 -5.20 10.36 -21.06
N GLY A 157 -4.10 9.64 -21.27
CA GLY A 157 -2.77 10.04 -20.85
C GLY A 157 -1.82 8.86 -20.66
N HIS A 158 -0.58 9.18 -20.29
CA HIS A 158 0.47 8.19 -20.08
C HIS A 158 1.06 8.30 -18.68
N LYS A 159 0.96 7.24 -17.93
CA LYS A 159 1.54 7.08 -16.59
C LYS A 159 2.65 6.03 -16.60
N TRP A 160 3.67 6.22 -15.78
CA TRP A 160 4.74 5.25 -15.62
C TRP A 160 5.25 5.14 -14.17
N PHE A 161 6.20 4.25 -13.91
CA PHE A 161 6.80 4.01 -12.58
C PHE A 161 5.78 3.78 -11.47
N THR A 162 4.65 3.14 -11.78
CA THR A 162 3.59 2.84 -10.83
C THR A 162 4.01 1.66 -9.95
N SER A 163 4.49 1.96 -8.75
CA SER A 163 4.86 0.92 -7.77
C SER A 163 3.64 0.11 -7.37
N GLY A 164 3.82 -1.22 -7.33
CA GLY A 164 2.75 -2.14 -6.95
C GLY A 164 1.70 -2.41 -8.04
N ALA A 165 1.85 -1.87 -9.27
CA ALA A 165 0.88 -2.09 -10.35
C ALA A 165 0.68 -3.56 -10.71
N VAL A 166 1.74 -4.37 -10.61
CA VAL A 166 1.63 -5.82 -10.78
C VAL A 166 1.02 -6.42 -9.51
N GLY A 167 -0.16 -7.03 -9.67
CA GLY A 167 -0.91 -7.61 -8.55
C GLY A 167 -1.83 -6.63 -7.81
N ALA A 168 -1.92 -5.37 -8.24
CA ALA A 168 -2.92 -4.44 -7.71
C ALA A 168 -4.30 -4.71 -8.31
N GLU A 169 -5.31 -4.76 -7.44
CA GLU A 169 -6.72 -4.87 -7.86
C GLU A 169 -7.44 -3.52 -7.94
N LEU A 170 -6.83 -2.49 -7.34
CA LEU A 170 -7.31 -1.11 -7.34
C LEU A 170 -6.18 -0.17 -7.69
N ALA A 171 -6.46 0.84 -8.51
CA ALA A 171 -5.55 1.97 -8.74
C ALA A 171 -6.26 3.29 -8.47
N ILE A 172 -5.63 4.17 -7.68
CA ILE A 172 -6.05 5.56 -7.54
C ILE A 172 -5.20 6.39 -8.50
N ALA A 173 -5.86 7.03 -9.48
CA ALA A 173 -5.20 7.80 -10.52
C ALA A 173 -5.36 9.30 -10.30
N MET A 174 -4.22 10.01 -10.35
CA MET A 174 -4.21 11.47 -10.40
C MET A 174 -4.43 11.94 -11.83
N VAL A 175 -5.56 12.62 -12.06
CA VAL A 175 -5.97 13.10 -13.38
C VAL A 175 -6.56 14.51 -13.27
N VAL A 176 -6.53 15.26 -14.36
CA VAL A 176 -7.15 16.59 -14.45
C VAL A 176 -8.58 16.41 -14.97
N THR A 177 -9.55 16.79 -14.12
CA THR A 177 -10.99 16.78 -14.50
C THR A 177 -11.50 18.15 -14.88
N ASP A 178 -10.88 19.21 -14.36
CA ASP A 178 -11.16 20.62 -14.66
C ASP A 178 -9.82 21.35 -14.78
N PRO A 179 -9.46 21.82 -15.98
CA PRO A 179 -8.17 22.47 -16.23
C PRO A 179 -8.13 23.97 -15.88
N ASP A 180 -9.28 24.61 -15.54
CA ASP A 180 -9.42 26.05 -15.32
C ASP A 180 -9.34 26.47 -13.85
#